data_5a040d0080146c9518436e58c38b0d48
#
_entry.id   5a040d0080146c9518436e58c38b0d48
#
_cell.length_a   1.000
_cell.length_b   1.000
_cell.length_c   1.000
_cell.angle_alpha   90.00
_cell.angle_beta   90.00
_cell.angle_gamma   90.00
#
_symmetry.space_group_name_H-M   'P 1'
#
loop_
_entity.id
_entity.type
_entity.pdbx_description
1 polymer ?
#
loop_
_entity_poly.entity_id
_entity_poly.type
_entity_poly.pdbx_seq_one_letter_code
_entity_poly.pdbx_strand_id
1 'polypeptide(L)'
;MKELVEAMQHISETTNDIQVVIGKIESIASQTNLLSLNASIEAARAGEAGKGFAVVAEQIKNLAEESASSAEETRVMLTNSLNQVGVGSSVADETSQFMSEMIEQLDAVVMEVAKIRQISDQQAESVKQISAAVEQVNGGVQSNSATSEEVSATSEELSASAESLDEMVSDFVLRK
;
A
#
# COMPACT_ATOMS: atom_id res chain seq x y z
N MET A 1 -6.49 12.14 -0.37
CA MET A 1 -7.43 11.48 -1.32
C MET A 1 -8.73 12.27 -1.45
N LYS A 2 -9.42 12.69 -0.36
CA LYS A 2 -10.67 13.46 -0.45
C LYS A 2 -10.54 14.71 -1.32
N GLU A 3 -9.51 15.53 -1.11
CA GLU A 3 -9.23 16.73 -1.91
C GLU A 3 -9.03 16.42 -3.41
N LEU A 4 -8.47 15.25 -3.75
CA LEU A 4 -8.28 14.83 -5.14
C LEU A 4 -9.62 14.51 -5.80
N VAL A 5 -10.49 13.79 -5.12
CA VAL A 5 -11.85 13.48 -5.62
C VAL A 5 -12.66 14.76 -5.79
N GLU A 6 -12.62 15.67 -4.82
CA GLU A 6 -13.27 16.99 -4.91
C GLU A 6 -12.74 17.81 -6.10
N ALA A 7 -11.42 17.79 -6.34
CA ALA A 7 -10.82 18.47 -7.49
C ALA A 7 -11.28 17.88 -8.82
N MET A 8 -11.34 16.53 -8.94
CA MET A 8 -11.85 15.87 -10.14
C MET A 8 -13.32 16.20 -10.41
N GLN A 9 -14.14 16.24 -9.35
CA GLN A 9 -15.54 16.66 -9.48
C GLN A 9 -15.67 18.09 -9.97
N HIS A 10 -14.89 19.00 -9.41
CA HIS A 10 -14.90 20.42 -9.85
C HIS A 10 -14.44 20.58 -11.31
N ILE A 11 -13.44 19.80 -11.75
CA ILE A 11 -13.03 19.79 -13.16
C ILE A 11 -14.18 19.28 -14.05
N SER A 12 -14.90 18.23 -13.63
CA SER A 12 -16.05 17.70 -14.35
C SER A 12 -17.16 18.76 -14.51
N GLU A 13 -17.51 19.44 -13.41
CA GLU A 13 -18.52 20.51 -13.41
C GLU A 13 -18.13 21.66 -14.36
N THR A 14 -16.89 22.14 -14.22
CA THR A 14 -16.37 23.23 -15.06
C THR A 14 -16.35 22.84 -16.54
N THR A 15 -16.00 21.59 -16.85
CA THR A 15 -15.98 21.09 -18.23
C THR A 15 -17.39 21.01 -18.81
N ASN A 16 -18.38 20.61 -18.01
CA ASN A 16 -19.79 20.65 -18.42
C ASN A 16 -20.29 22.08 -18.72
N ASP A 17 -19.89 23.05 -17.88
CA ASP A 17 -20.23 24.45 -18.10
C ASP A 17 -19.64 24.96 -19.43
N ILE A 18 -18.41 24.56 -19.74
CA ILE A 18 -17.78 24.88 -21.02
C ILE A 18 -18.55 24.25 -22.19
N GLN A 19 -19.04 23.00 -22.07
CA GLN A 19 -19.87 22.38 -23.12
C GLN A 19 -21.13 23.19 -23.40
N VAL A 20 -21.77 23.74 -22.38
CA VAL A 20 -22.94 24.63 -22.55
C VAL A 20 -22.57 25.90 -23.34
N VAL A 21 -21.39 26.48 -23.08
CA VAL A 21 -20.88 27.64 -23.81
C VAL A 21 -20.61 27.28 -25.28
N ILE A 22 -19.96 26.13 -25.55
CA ILE A 22 -19.72 25.66 -26.91
C ILE A 22 -21.02 25.46 -27.67
N GLY A 23 -22.06 24.88 -27.06
CA GLY A 23 -23.37 24.75 -27.70
C GLY A 23 -24.00 26.09 -28.07
N LYS A 24 -23.76 27.16 -27.27
CA LYS A 24 -24.18 28.53 -27.64
C LYS A 24 -23.37 29.07 -28.81
N ILE A 25 -22.07 28.78 -28.89
CA ILE A 25 -21.21 29.20 -30.03
C ILE A 25 -21.67 28.51 -31.31
N GLU A 26 -21.98 27.22 -31.28
CA GLU A 26 -22.56 26.47 -32.44
C GLU A 26 -23.87 27.13 -32.90
N SER A 27 -24.74 27.49 -31.95
CA SER A 27 -26.01 28.17 -32.27
C SER A 27 -25.76 29.55 -32.91
N ILE A 28 -24.83 30.34 -32.40
CA ILE A 28 -24.47 31.64 -32.96
C ILE A 28 -23.86 31.48 -34.37
N ALA A 29 -22.98 30.50 -34.56
CA ALA A 29 -22.41 30.21 -35.86
C ALA A 29 -23.50 29.81 -36.87
N SER A 30 -24.44 28.97 -36.52
CA SER A 30 -25.58 28.57 -37.33
C SER A 30 -26.47 29.77 -37.69
N GLN A 31 -26.79 30.64 -36.75
CA GLN A 31 -27.56 31.87 -36.97
C GLN A 31 -26.80 32.83 -37.89
N THR A 32 -25.48 32.96 -37.72
CA THR A 32 -24.62 33.81 -38.54
C THR A 32 -24.58 33.29 -39.99
N ASN A 33 -24.51 31.97 -40.14
CA ASN A 33 -24.59 31.33 -41.46
C ASN A 33 -25.92 31.62 -42.17
N LEU A 34 -27.06 31.52 -41.44
CA LEU A 34 -28.37 31.86 -41.98
C LEU A 34 -28.50 33.36 -42.35
N LEU A 35 -27.93 34.25 -41.54
CA LEU A 35 -27.91 35.68 -41.79
C LEU A 35 -27.07 36.02 -43.03
N SER A 36 -25.90 35.38 -43.19
CA SER A 36 -25.03 35.55 -44.34
C SER A 36 -25.70 35.07 -45.62
N LEU A 37 -26.41 33.95 -45.55
CA LEU A 37 -27.19 33.42 -46.70
C LEU A 37 -28.28 34.41 -47.12
N ASN A 38 -29.04 34.95 -46.15
CA ASN A 38 -30.05 35.99 -46.44
C ASN A 38 -29.45 37.23 -47.05
N ALA A 39 -28.28 37.67 -46.54
CA ALA A 39 -27.53 38.82 -47.09
C ALA A 39 -27.04 38.53 -48.54
N SER A 40 -26.59 37.31 -48.83
CA SER A 40 -26.17 36.90 -50.19
C SER A 40 -27.36 36.95 -51.17
N ILE A 41 -28.55 36.51 -50.70
CA ILE A 41 -29.76 36.55 -51.53
C ILE A 41 -30.17 37.97 -51.82
N GLU A 42 -30.14 38.88 -50.86
CA GLU A 42 -30.51 40.30 -51.06
C GLU A 42 -29.46 41.06 -51.90
N ALA A 43 -28.17 40.71 -51.73
CA ALA A 43 -27.10 41.21 -52.60
C ALA A 43 -27.30 40.81 -54.05
N ALA A 44 -27.66 39.54 -54.31
CA ALA A 44 -27.99 39.09 -55.64
C ALA A 44 -29.22 39.84 -56.26
N ARG A 45 -30.22 40.14 -55.41
CA ARG A 45 -31.43 40.88 -55.81
C ARG A 45 -31.13 42.32 -56.23
N ALA A 46 -30.08 42.94 -55.62
CA ALA A 46 -29.63 44.28 -55.95
C ALA A 46 -28.79 44.35 -57.24
N GLY A 47 -28.47 43.24 -57.89
CA GLY A 47 -27.75 43.17 -59.15
C GLY A 47 -26.35 43.78 -59.10
N GLU A 48 -25.97 44.59 -60.07
CA GLU A 48 -24.62 45.23 -60.09
C GLU A 48 -24.27 46.03 -58.86
N ALA A 49 -25.22 46.70 -58.24
CA ALA A 49 -25.01 47.51 -57.02
C ALA A 49 -24.70 46.62 -55.76
N GLY A 50 -25.12 45.36 -55.83
CA GLY A 50 -24.95 44.41 -54.71
C GLY A 50 -23.66 43.58 -54.75
N LYS A 51 -22.84 43.66 -55.78
CA LYS A 51 -21.65 42.77 -55.96
C LYS A 51 -20.66 42.83 -54.78
N GLY A 52 -20.37 43.98 -54.25
CA GLY A 52 -19.51 44.13 -53.05
C GLY A 52 -20.09 43.51 -51.78
N PHE A 53 -21.39 43.65 -51.62
CA PHE A 53 -22.11 43.00 -50.47
C PHE A 53 -22.15 41.47 -50.60
N ALA A 54 -22.29 40.93 -51.82
CA ALA A 54 -22.28 39.50 -52.04
C ALA A 54 -20.94 38.86 -51.60
N VAL A 55 -19.80 39.52 -51.89
CA VAL A 55 -18.49 39.03 -51.45
C VAL A 55 -18.36 39.03 -49.95
N VAL A 56 -18.83 40.08 -49.27
CA VAL A 56 -18.79 40.17 -47.79
C VAL A 56 -19.70 39.09 -47.19
N ALA A 57 -20.89 38.89 -47.72
CA ALA A 57 -21.84 37.88 -47.28
C ALA A 57 -21.25 36.45 -47.39
N GLU A 58 -20.57 36.16 -48.51
CA GLU A 58 -19.90 34.83 -48.68
C GLU A 58 -18.73 34.66 -47.71
N GLN A 59 -17.95 35.74 -47.42
CA GLN A 59 -16.88 35.68 -46.38
C GLN A 59 -17.46 35.43 -44.99
N ILE A 60 -18.58 36.08 -44.65
CA ILE A 60 -19.24 35.87 -43.35
C ILE A 60 -19.78 34.41 -43.26
N LYS A 61 -20.32 33.87 -44.34
CA LYS A 61 -20.74 32.47 -44.41
C LYS A 61 -19.59 31.51 -44.12
N ASN A 62 -18.45 31.69 -44.82
CA ASN A 62 -17.28 30.85 -44.60
C ASN A 62 -16.75 30.90 -43.16
N LEU A 63 -16.70 32.09 -42.58
CA LEU A 63 -16.32 32.28 -41.17
C LEU A 63 -17.31 31.59 -40.20
N ALA A 64 -18.58 31.63 -40.48
CA ALA A 64 -19.60 30.96 -39.70
C ALA A 64 -19.45 29.43 -39.77
N GLU A 65 -19.20 28.87 -40.95
CA GLU A 65 -18.96 27.44 -41.15
C GLU A 65 -17.67 27.00 -40.45
N GLU A 66 -16.58 27.75 -40.51
CA GLU A 66 -15.33 27.50 -39.80
C GLU A 66 -15.51 27.57 -38.28
N SER A 67 -16.28 28.55 -37.81
CA SER A 67 -16.62 28.68 -36.37
C SER A 67 -17.42 27.49 -35.86
N ALA A 68 -18.40 27.01 -36.66
CA ALA A 68 -19.18 25.83 -36.29
C ALA A 68 -18.30 24.56 -36.26
N SER A 69 -17.40 24.38 -37.21
CA SER A 69 -16.45 23.26 -37.20
C SER A 69 -15.52 23.29 -35.99
N SER A 70 -14.96 24.44 -35.66
CA SER A 70 -14.09 24.61 -34.49
C SER A 70 -14.81 24.36 -33.16
N ALA A 71 -16.10 24.77 -33.08
CA ALA A 71 -16.92 24.49 -31.93
C ALA A 71 -17.19 23.00 -31.76
N GLU A 72 -17.53 22.28 -32.87
CA GLU A 72 -17.71 20.82 -32.85
C GLU A 72 -16.43 20.07 -32.46
N GLU A 73 -15.27 20.46 -32.98
CA GLU A 73 -13.98 19.86 -32.58
C GLU A 73 -13.72 20.09 -31.07
N THR A 74 -14.00 21.29 -30.58
CA THR A 74 -13.87 21.61 -29.15
C THR A 74 -14.81 20.74 -28.30
N ARG A 75 -16.04 20.53 -28.74
CA ARG A 75 -17.02 19.67 -28.08
C ARG A 75 -16.52 18.22 -27.97
N VAL A 76 -15.90 17.69 -29.01
CA VAL A 76 -15.29 16.35 -29.01
C VAL A 76 -14.14 16.28 -27.99
N MET A 77 -13.28 17.29 -27.96
CA MET A 77 -12.17 17.36 -26.99
C MET A 77 -12.68 17.41 -25.54
N LEU A 78 -13.73 18.21 -25.27
CA LEU A 78 -14.33 18.28 -23.94
C LEU A 78 -14.96 16.94 -23.51
N THR A 79 -15.61 16.23 -24.42
CA THR A 79 -16.16 14.89 -24.16
C THR A 79 -15.06 13.90 -23.80
N ASN A 80 -13.94 13.92 -24.50
CA ASN A 80 -12.78 13.10 -24.18
C ASN A 80 -12.17 13.47 -22.82
N SER A 81 -12.11 14.76 -22.49
CA SER A 81 -11.63 15.25 -21.21
C SER A 81 -12.52 14.77 -20.04
N LEU A 82 -13.85 14.82 -20.18
CA LEU A 82 -14.79 14.28 -19.20
C LEU A 82 -14.59 12.79 -18.97
N ASN A 83 -14.38 12.02 -20.03
CA ASN A 83 -14.08 10.60 -19.90
C ASN A 83 -12.78 10.35 -19.11
N GLN A 84 -11.72 11.15 -19.37
CA GLN A 84 -10.46 11.04 -18.64
C GLN A 84 -10.63 11.41 -17.14
N VAL A 85 -11.41 12.45 -16.86
CA VAL A 85 -11.75 12.84 -15.49
C VAL A 85 -12.50 11.72 -14.77
N GLY A 86 -13.46 11.06 -15.46
CA GLY A 86 -14.19 9.92 -14.91
C GLY A 86 -13.27 8.75 -14.55
N VAL A 87 -12.32 8.42 -15.44
CA VAL A 87 -11.29 7.40 -15.15
C VAL A 87 -10.42 7.82 -13.97
N GLY A 88 -9.96 9.08 -13.95
CA GLY A 88 -9.16 9.61 -12.85
C GLY A 88 -9.87 9.55 -11.50
N SER A 89 -11.18 9.86 -11.47
CA SER A 89 -12.02 9.74 -10.27
C SER A 89 -12.11 8.29 -9.77
N SER A 90 -12.34 7.34 -10.67
CA SER A 90 -12.40 5.91 -10.32
C SER A 90 -11.08 5.41 -9.73
N VAL A 91 -9.94 5.77 -10.34
CA VAL A 91 -8.61 5.41 -9.81
C VAL A 91 -8.36 6.06 -8.43
N ALA A 92 -8.82 7.29 -8.22
CA ALA A 92 -8.72 7.96 -6.92
C ALA A 92 -9.53 7.24 -5.85
N ASP A 93 -10.75 6.80 -6.15
CA ASP A 93 -11.60 6.05 -5.22
C ASP A 93 -11.01 4.69 -4.87
N GLU A 94 -10.54 3.92 -5.87
CA GLU A 94 -9.85 2.64 -5.65
C GLU A 94 -8.60 2.82 -4.78
N THR A 95 -7.80 3.87 -5.05
CA THR A 95 -6.60 4.19 -4.25
C THR A 95 -6.99 4.52 -2.79
N SER A 96 -8.10 5.25 -2.60
CA SER A 96 -8.60 5.59 -1.26
C SER A 96 -9.00 4.34 -0.48
N GLN A 97 -9.67 3.39 -1.13
CA GLN A 97 -10.04 2.12 -0.53
C GLN A 97 -8.80 1.30 -0.15
N PHE A 98 -7.84 1.17 -1.09
CA PHE A 98 -6.59 0.47 -0.84
C PHE A 98 -5.80 1.06 0.33
N MET A 99 -5.74 2.40 0.45
CA MET A 99 -5.10 3.06 1.58
C MET A 99 -5.80 2.76 2.92
N SER A 100 -7.13 2.64 2.92
CA SER A 100 -7.88 2.27 4.12
C SER A 100 -7.59 0.83 4.56
N GLU A 101 -7.54 -0.10 3.61
CA GLU A 101 -7.17 -1.51 3.86
C GLU A 101 -5.73 -1.63 4.37
N MET A 102 -4.80 -0.82 3.82
CA MET A 102 -3.41 -0.77 4.27
C MET A 102 -3.29 -0.30 5.73
N ILE A 103 -4.07 0.71 6.14
CA ILE A 103 -4.09 1.20 7.53
C ILE A 103 -4.57 0.08 8.47
N GLU A 104 -5.62 -0.65 8.11
CA GLU A 104 -6.12 -1.77 8.91
C GLU A 104 -5.08 -2.89 9.05
N GLN A 105 -4.35 -3.20 7.97
CA GLN A 105 -3.26 -4.18 8.02
C GLN A 105 -2.09 -3.70 8.89
N LEU A 106 -1.76 -2.40 8.87
CA LEU A 106 -0.72 -1.83 9.73
C LEU A 106 -1.10 -1.95 11.21
N ASP A 107 -2.36 -1.72 11.58
CA ASP A 107 -2.83 -1.91 12.95
C ASP A 107 -2.68 -3.37 13.40
N ALA A 108 -2.96 -4.33 12.54
CA ALA A 108 -2.73 -5.75 12.82
C ALA A 108 -1.24 -6.06 13.04
N VAL A 109 -0.35 -5.47 12.23
CA VAL A 109 1.11 -5.61 12.41
C VAL A 109 1.56 -5.01 13.75
N VAL A 110 1.05 -3.85 14.14
CA VAL A 110 1.37 -3.22 15.44
C VAL A 110 0.97 -4.13 16.60
N MET A 111 -0.20 -4.75 16.54
CA MET A 111 -0.65 -5.71 17.56
C MET A 111 0.26 -6.94 17.62
N GLU A 112 0.70 -7.48 16.48
CA GLU A 112 1.58 -8.66 16.45
C GLU A 112 2.98 -8.33 16.98
N VAL A 113 3.51 -7.12 16.71
CA VAL A 113 4.78 -6.64 17.30
C VAL A 113 4.68 -6.53 18.81
N ALA A 114 3.56 -6.04 19.34
CA ALA A 114 3.34 -5.99 20.80
C ALA A 114 3.33 -7.38 21.43
N LYS A 115 2.74 -8.36 20.78
CA LYS A 115 2.73 -9.77 21.20
C LYS A 115 4.13 -10.40 21.15
N ILE A 116 4.90 -10.14 20.08
CA ILE A 116 6.31 -10.58 19.99
C ILE A 116 7.12 -10.03 21.16
N ARG A 117 6.93 -8.76 21.53
CA ARG A 117 7.59 -8.17 22.70
C ARG A 117 7.26 -8.92 23.98
N GLN A 118 5.99 -9.21 24.22
CA GLN A 118 5.55 -9.98 25.40
C GLN A 118 6.20 -11.38 25.43
N ILE A 119 6.23 -12.10 24.31
CA ILE A 119 6.86 -13.41 24.20
C ILE A 119 8.36 -13.31 24.46
N SER A 120 9.04 -12.28 23.96
CA SER A 120 10.47 -12.05 24.17
C SER A 120 10.79 -11.80 25.65
N ASP A 121 9.94 -11.05 26.36
CA ASP A 121 10.10 -10.82 27.81
C ASP A 121 9.93 -12.13 28.59
N GLN A 122 8.94 -12.97 28.24
CA GLN A 122 8.77 -14.30 28.83
C GLN A 122 9.96 -15.21 28.53
N GLN A 123 10.49 -15.17 27.33
CA GLN A 123 11.66 -15.97 26.93
C GLN A 123 12.92 -15.54 27.71
N ALA A 124 13.13 -14.24 27.92
CA ALA A 124 14.22 -13.74 28.74
C ALA A 124 14.14 -14.26 30.19
N GLU A 125 12.94 -14.31 30.78
CA GLU A 125 12.74 -14.87 32.11
C GLU A 125 13.01 -16.38 32.16
N SER A 126 12.55 -17.12 31.13
CA SER A 126 12.84 -18.56 31.03
C SER A 126 14.34 -18.86 30.91
N VAL A 127 15.08 -18.04 30.16
CA VAL A 127 16.54 -18.17 30.06
C VAL A 127 17.21 -17.97 31.40
N LYS A 128 16.75 -17.00 32.24
CA LYS A 128 17.28 -16.85 33.61
C LYS A 128 17.02 -18.09 34.48
N GLN A 129 15.83 -18.68 34.40
CA GLN A 129 15.51 -19.90 35.12
C GLN A 129 16.39 -21.08 34.66
N ILE A 130 16.62 -21.23 33.36
CA ILE A 130 17.53 -22.23 32.81
C ILE A 130 18.95 -22.01 33.32
N SER A 131 19.46 -20.78 33.35
CA SER A 131 20.79 -20.47 33.87
C SER A 131 20.92 -20.87 35.35
N ALA A 132 19.94 -20.58 36.16
CA ALA A 132 19.92 -20.99 37.58
C ALA A 132 19.90 -22.51 37.73
N ALA A 133 19.12 -23.22 36.91
CA ALA A 133 19.10 -24.67 36.91
C ALA A 133 20.45 -25.29 36.50
N VAL A 134 21.13 -24.71 35.50
CA VAL A 134 22.48 -25.13 35.10
C VAL A 134 23.50 -24.94 36.22
N GLU A 135 23.44 -23.82 36.99
CA GLU A 135 24.29 -23.63 38.16
C GLU A 135 24.03 -24.68 39.23
N GLN A 136 22.78 -25.01 39.48
CA GLN A 136 22.41 -26.08 40.43
C GLN A 136 22.92 -27.44 40.01
N VAL A 137 22.81 -27.80 38.71
CA VAL A 137 23.35 -29.02 38.13
C VAL A 137 24.87 -29.06 38.29
N ASN A 138 25.56 -27.96 38.02
CA ASN A 138 27.01 -27.87 38.17
C ASN A 138 27.44 -28.09 39.64
N GLY A 139 26.73 -27.52 40.59
CA GLY A 139 26.94 -27.79 42.04
C GLY A 139 26.71 -29.26 42.39
N GLY A 140 25.66 -29.88 41.83
CA GLY A 140 25.39 -31.31 42.00
C GLY A 140 26.51 -32.21 41.42
N VAL A 141 27.04 -31.87 40.27
CA VAL A 141 28.19 -32.58 39.67
C VAL A 141 29.44 -32.50 40.53
N GLN A 142 29.73 -31.31 41.10
CA GLN A 142 30.87 -31.16 42.02
C GLN A 142 30.71 -31.98 43.30
N SER A 143 29.51 -31.97 43.91
CA SER A 143 29.21 -32.78 45.07
C SER A 143 29.33 -34.28 44.77
N ASN A 144 28.86 -34.71 43.60
CA ASN A 144 28.95 -36.11 43.17
C ASN A 144 30.41 -36.55 42.94
N SER A 145 31.25 -35.65 42.40
CA SER A 145 32.69 -35.91 42.26
C SER A 145 33.39 -36.09 43.60
N ALA A 146 33.09 -35.19 44.58
CA ALA A 146 33.64 -35.33 45.92
C ALA A 146 33.18 -36.63 46.65
N THR A 147 31.90 -36.99 46.52
CA THR A 147 31.37 -38.24 47.06
C THR A 147 32.05 -39.48 46.35
N SER A 148 32.33 -39.39 45.06
CA SER A 148 33.02 -40.46 44.33
C SER A 148 34.47 -40.64 44.83
N GLU A 149 35.19 -39.55 45.15
CA GLU A 149 36.52 -39.61 45.74
C GLU A 149 36.47 -40.24 47.14
N GLU A 150 35.50 -39.86 47.96
CA GLU A 150 35.31 -40.45 49.32
C GLU A 150 34.98 -41.96 49.27
N VAL A 151 34.11 -42.38 48.33
CA VAL A 151 33.77 -43.77 48.10
C VAL A 151 35.01 -44.58 47.65
N SER A 152 35.84 -44.01 46.77
CA SER A 152 37.08 -44.62 46.33
C SER A 152 38.05 -44.82 47.53
N ALA A 153 38.25 -43.81 48.34
CA ALA A 153 39.12 -43.91 49.52
C ALA A 153 38.61 -44.95 50.54
N THR A 154 37.28 -44.94 50.79
CA THR A 154 36.67 -45.94 51.66
C THR A 154 36.82 -47.38 51.12
N SER A 155 36.74 -47.52 49.80
CA SER A 155 36.91 -48.84 49.14
C SER A 155 38.36 -49.34 49.26
N GLU A 156 39.35 -48.45 49.16
CA GLU A 156 40.77 -48.76 49.38
C GLU A 156 41.03 -49.21 50.85
N GLU A 157 40.46 -48.42 51.84
CA GLU A 157 40.56 -48.84 53.24
C GLU A 157 39.88 -50.18 53.56
N LEU A 158 38.75 -50.42 52.90
CA LEU A 158 38.05 -51.70 53.07
C LEU A 158 38.86 -52.87 52.49
N SER A 159 39.49 -52.66 51.35
CA SER A 159 40.39 -53.64 50.72
C SER A 159 41.62 -53.97 51.61
N ALA A 160 42.25 -52.94 52.15
CA ALA A 160 43.40 -53.09 53.06
C ALA A 160 42.96 -53.80 54.39
N SER A 161 41.79 -53.50 54.89
CA SER A 161 41.22 -54.17 56.07
C SER A 161 40.91 -55.66 55.79
N ALA A 162 40.37 -55.97 54.61
CA ALA A 162 40.11 -57.35 54.18
C ALA A 162 41.40 -58.18 54.01
N GLU A 163 42.47 -57.56 53.44
CA GLU A 163 43.78 -58.20 53.37
C GLU A 163 44.38 -58.48 54.78
N SER A 164 44.27 -57.51 55.69
CA SER A 164 44.72 -57.68 57.07
C SER A 164 43.95 -58.77 57.81
N LEU A 165 42.66 -58.90 57.58
CA LEU A 165 41.85 -59.97 58.11
C LEU A 165 42.25 -61.37 57.53
N ASP A 166 42.54 -61.44 56.26
CA ASP A 166 42.96 -62.68 55.60
C ASP A 166 44.31 -63.14 56.13
N GLU A 167 45.24 -62.20 56.34
CA GLU A 167 46.52 -62.45 56.96
C GLU A 167 46.37 -62.99 58.41
N MET A 168 45.56 -62.36 59.27
CA MET A 168 45.24 -62.80 60.63
C MET A 168 44.60 -64.18 60.63
N VAL A 169 43.69 -64.50 59.71
CA VAL A 169 43.05 -65.83 59.65
C VAL A 169 44.01 -66.91 59.16
N SER A 170 44.97 -66.56 58.24
CA SER A 170 45.96 -67.49 57.75
C SER A 170 46.98 -67.92 58.84
N ASP A 171 47.26 -66.97 59.77
CA ASP A 171 48.13 -67.30 60.96
C ASP A 171 47.43 -68.19 62.01
N PHE A 172 46.09 -68.32 61.93
CA PHE A 172 45.39 -69.26 62.77
C PHE A 172 45.51 -70.66 62.24
N VAL A 173 46.54 -71.37 62.65
CA VAL A 173 46.69 -72.79 62.30
C VAL A 173 45.58 -73.54 63.05
N LEU A 174 44.56 -74.01 62.38
CA LEU A 174 43.55 -74.92 62.86
C LEU A 174 44.24 -76.19 63.25
N ARG A 175 44.52 -76.40 64.54
CA ARG A 175 44.93 -77.74 65.01
C ARG A 175 43.81 -78.74 64.73
N LYS A 176 44.04 -79.68 63.92
CA LYS A 176 43.20 -80.87 63.75
C LYS A 176 43.33 -81.76 65.00
#